data_8d9e7572030d389083d998406d9efbc2
#
_entry.id   8d9e7572030d389083d998406d9efbc2
#
_cell.length_a   1.000
_cell.length_b   1.000
_cell.length_c   1.000
_cell.angle_alpha   90.00
_cell.angle_beta   90.00
_cell.angle_gamma   90.00
#
_symmetry.space_group_name_H-M   'P 1'
#
loop_
_entity.id
_entity.type
_entity.pdbx_description
1 polymer ?
#
loop_
_entity_poly.entity_id
_entity_poly.type
_entity_poly.pdbx_seq_one_letter_code
_entity_poly.pdbx_strand_id
1 'polypeptide(L)'
;MRVDKFLKVSRLITRRTVAKEACETERIMINGKQAKPSAAVKEGDIVCVKFGNGEVTVRIKQIAEHVAKQDASSLYEIIEG
;
A
#
# COMPACT_ATOMS: atom_id res chain seq x y z
N MET A 1 11.02 -0.70 -3.73
CA MET A 1 10.25 0.52 -3.30
C MET A 1 9.78 0.35 -1.86
N ARG A 2 9.82 1.39 -1.06
CA ARG A 2 9.28 1.36 0.30
C ARG A 2 7.77 1.29 0.25
N VAL A 3 7.18 0.58 1.19
CA VAL A 3 5.72 0.42 1.25
C VAL A 3 5.00 1.76 1.48
N ASP A 4 5.57 2.64 2.30
CA ASP A 4 4.95 3.95 2.55
C ASP A 4 4.85 4.78 1.26
N LYS A 5 5.87 4.69 0.41
CA LYS A 5 5.84 5.36 -0.89
C LYS A 5 4.84 4.69 -1.83
N PHE A 6 4.80 3.36 -1.85
CA PHE A 6 3.84 2.63 -2.69
C PHE A 6 2.39 3.01 -2.33
N LEU A 7 2.09 3.07 -1.04
CA LEU A 7 0.75 3.44 -0.59
C LEU A 7 0.36 4.84 -1.08
N LYS A 8 1.31 5.77 -1.07
CA LYS A 8 1.06 7.14 -1.56
C LYS A 8 0.92 7.17 -3.09
N VAL A 9 1.83 6.53 -3.82
CA VAL A 9 1.81 6.53 -5.28
C VAL A 9 0.56 5.85 -5.83
N SER A 10 0.16 4.74 -5.21
CA SER A 10 -1.05 4.00 -5.60
C SER A 10 -2.34 4.70 -5.15
N ARG A 11 -2.22 5.73 -4.34
CA ARG A 11 -3.33 6.48 -3.76
C ARG A 11 -4.25 5.67 -2.85
N LEU A 12 -3.80 4.52 -2.40
CA LEU A 12 -4.47 3.80 -1.32
C LEU A 12 -4.49 4.67 -0.06
N ILE A 13 -3.38 5.38 0.18
CA ILE A 13 -3.31 6.42 1.20
C ILE A 13 -2.68 7.64 0.51
N THR A 14 -3.43 8.73 0.40
CA THR A 14 -3.04 9.86 -0.44
C THR A 14 -1.87 10.69 0.09
N ARG A 15 -1.53 10.55 1.37
CA ARG A 15 -0.42 11.30 1.98
C ARG A 15 0.62 10.33 2.50
N ARG A 16 1.90 10.57 2.16
CA ARG A 16 2.99 9.70 2.60
C ARG A 16 3.17 9.72 4.13
N THR A 17 2.93 10.86 4.76
CA THR A 17 3.01 10.95 6.22
C THR A 17 1.96 10.06 6.90
N VAL A 18 0.76 10.02 6.33
CA VAL A 18 -0.31 9.15 6.83
C VAL A 18 0.02 7.68 6.57
N ALA A 19 0.62 7.37 5.41
CA ALA A 19 1.05 6.01 5.09
C ALA A 19 2.12 5.53 6.08
N LYS A 20 3.08 6.40 6.39
CA LYS A 20 4.13 6.09 7.38
C LYS A 20 3.52 5.82 8.75
N GLU A 21 2.60 6.69 9.18
CA GLU A 21 1.92 6.53 10.45
C GLU A 21 1.10 5.23 10.51
N ALA A 22 0.43 4.88 9.40
CA ALA A 22 -0.32 3.63 9.33
C ALA A 22 0.59 2.42 9.53
N CYS A 23 1.79 2.44 8.96
CA CYS A 23 2.77 1.37 9.17
C CYS A 23 3.22 1.34 10.64
N GLU A 24 3.48 2.51 11.22
CA GLU A 24 3.94 2.61 12.60
C GLU A 24 2.88 2.19 13.61
N THR A 25 1.61 2.28 13.26
CA THR A 25 0.49 1.88 14.11
C THR A 25 -0.04 0.49 13.78
N GLU A 26 0.76 -0.31 13.06
CA GLU A 26 0.47 -1.72 12.76
C GLU A 26 -0.79 -1.92 11.90
N ARG A 27 -1.08 -0.96 11.02
CA ARG A 27 -2.23 -1.04 10.13
C ARG A 27 -1.91 -1.57 8.74
N ILE A 28 -0.63 -1.80 8.46
CA ILE A 28 -0.17 -2.27 7.15
C ILE A 28 0.50 -3.62 7.31
N MET A 29 0.07 -4.58 6.49
CA MET A 29 0.66 -5.91 6.45
C MET A 29 1.11 -6.20 5.02
N ILE A 30 2.26 -6.86 4.90
CA ILE A 30 2.78 -7.34 3.61
C ILE A 30 2.91 -8.85 3.72
N ASN A 31 2.20 -9.57 2.84
CA ASN A 31 2.21 -11.04 2.82
C ASN A 31 1.93 -11.65 4.21
N GLY A 32 0.99 -11.03 4.94
CA GLY A 32 0.54 -11.54 6.24
C GLY A 32 1.41 -11.11 7.42
N LYS A 33 2.43 -10.28 7.20
CA LYS A 33 3.31 -9.79 8.27
C LYS A 33 3.21 -8.28 8.39
N GLN A 34 3.24 -7.79 9.62
CA GLN A 34 3.25 -6.36 9.86
C GLN A 34 4.47 -5.73 9.22
N ALA A 35 4.27 -4.56 8.61
CA ALA A 35 5.29 -3.87 7.86
C ALA A 35 5.70 -2.56 8.52
N LYS A 36 7.01 -2.29 8.54
CA LYS A 36 7.54 -0.98 8.89
C LYS A 36 7.43 -0.07 7.67
N PRO A 37 7.45 1.26 7.85
CA PRO A 37 7.35 2.18 6.70
C PRO A 37 8.41 1.94 5.63
N SER A 38 9.60 1.52 6.03
CA SER A 38 10.72 1.27 5.12
C SER A 38 10.71 -0.11 4.49
N ALA A 39 9.75 -0.97 4.84
CA ALA A 39 9.68 -2.31 4.27
C ALA A 39 9.54 -2.23 2.76
N ALA A 40 10.26 -3.09 2.04
CA ALA A 40 10.23 -3.09 0.58
C ALA A 40 9.05 -3.88 0.06
N VAL A 41 8.47 -3.40 -1.04
CA VAL A 41 7.42 -4.11 -1.77
C VAL A 41 7.84 -4.32 -3.21
N LYS A 42 7.27 -5.34 -3.84
CA LYS A 42 7.53 -5.69 -5.24
C LYS A 42 6.26 -6.22 -5.88
N GLU A 43 6.29 -6.39 -7.19
CA GLU A 43 5.18 -6.99 -7.91
C GLU A 43 4.83 -8.37 -7.33
N GLY A 44 3.55 -8.63 -7.19
CA GLY A 44 3.05 -9.88 -6.63
C GLY A 44 2.84 -9.87 -5.12
N ASP A 45 3.39 -8.89 -4.41
CA ASP A 45 3.18 -8.81 -2.95
C ASP A 45 1.72 -8.49 -2.63
N ILE A 46 1.24 -9.07 -1.54
CA ILE A 46 -0.10 -8.84 -1.02
C ILE A 46 0.00 -7.82 0.12
N VAL A 47 -0.68 -6.70 -0.04
CA VAL A 47 -0.68 -5.63 0.96
C VAL A 47 -2.07 -5.48 1.55
N CYS A 48 -2.17 -5.55 2.86
CA CYS A 48 -3.42 -5.30 3.58
C CYS A 48 -3.34 -3.96 4.28
N VAL A 49 -4.34 -3.11 4.05
CA VAL A 49 -4.44 -1.79 4.66
C VAL A 49 -5.66 -1.78 5.56
N LYS A 50 -5.45 -1.53 6.85
CA LYS A 50 -6.54 -1.45 7.83
C LYS A 50 -6.95 0.00 8.04
N PHE A 51 -8.22 0.26 7.89
CA PHE A 51 -8.83 1.56 8.16
C PHE A 51 -9.64 1.48 9.45
N GLY A 52 -10.14 2.60 9.93
CA GLY A 52 -10.92 2.63 11.15
C GLY A 52 -12.18 1.79 11.13
N ASN A 53 -12.78 1.59 9.94
CA ASN A 53 -14.04 0.88 9.77
C ASN A 53 -13.95 -0.35 8.85
N GLY A 54 -12.75 -0.85 8.62
CA GLY A 54 -12.57 -2.03 7.76
C GLY A 54 -11.16 -2.15 7.25
N GLU A 55 -10.97 -3.03 6.29
CA GLU A 55 -9.67 -3.24 5.67
C GLU A 55 -9.84 -3.54 4.18
N VAL A 56 -8.78 -3.28 3.41
CA VAL A 56 -8.71 -3.65 2.02
C VAL A 56 -7.42 -4.41 1.78
N THR A 57 -7.49 -5.49 1.02
CA THR A 57 -6.33 -6.30 0.64
C THR A 57 -6.14 -6.21 -0.86
N VAL A 58 -4.93 -5.87 -1.27
CA VAL A 58 -4.60 -5.69 -2.68
C VAL A 58 -3.36 -6.49 -3.04
N ARG A 59 -3.27 -6.87 -4.32
CA ARG A 59 -2.06 -7.44 -4.88
C ARG A 59 -1.39 -6.39 -5.75
N ILE A 60 -0.08 -6.20 -5.58
CA ILE A 60 0.68 -5.25 -6.37
C ILE A 60 0.87 -5.82 -7.77
N LYS A 61 0.38 -5.09 -8.77
CA LYS A 61 0.50 -5.48 -10.19
C LYS A 61 1.76 -4.92 -10.81
N GLN A 62 2.16 -3.72 -10.44
CA GLN A 62 3.39 -3.11 -10.95
C GLN A 62 3.88 -2.04 -9.98
N ILE A 63 5.18 -1.79 -10.05
CA ILE A 63 5.85 -0.77 -9.25
C ILE A 63 6.19 0.40 -10.17
N ALA A 64 5.85 1.62 -9.74
CA ALA A 64 6.19 2.83 -10.46
C ALA A 64 6.49 3.95 -9.48
N GLU A 65 7.52 4.75 -9.78
CA GLU A 65 7.90 5.88 -8.94
C GLU A 65 6.89 7.02 -9.04
N HIS A 66 6.29 7.19 -10.21
CA HIS A 66 5.31 8.22 -10.47
C HIS A 66 4.26 7.70 -11.44
N VAL A 67 3.00 7.99 -11.17
CA VAL A 67 1.91 7.71 -12.08
C VAL A 67 0.93 8.88 -12.03
N ALA A 68 0.21 9.10 -13.13
CA ALA A 68 -0.88 10.05 -13.14
C ALA A 68 -1.99 9.55 -12.21
N LYS A 69 -2.77 10.47 -11.65
CA LYS A 69 -3.84 10.14 -10.72
C LYS A 69 -4.80 9.09 -11.30
N GLN A 70 -5.18 9.23 -12.55
CA GLN A 70 -6.10 8.29 -13.20
C GLN A 70 -5.50 6.90 -13.41
N ASP A 71 -4.18 6.79 -13.35
CA ASP A 71 -3.47 5.51 -13.57
C ASP A 71 -3.04 4.83 -12.27
N ALA A 72 -3.26 5.47 -11.14
CA ALA A 72 -2.80 4.93 -9.86
C ALA A 72 -3.42 3.56 -9.54
N SER A 73 -4.67 3.35 -9.92
CA SER A 73 -5.35 2.08 -9.67
C SER A 73 -4.81 0.93 -10.51
N SER A 74 -4.01 1.22 -11.56
CA SER A 74 -3.38 0.17 -12.36
C SER A 74 -2.19 -0.48 -11.66
N LEU A 75 -1.73 0.09 -10.54
CA LEU A 75 -0.60 -0.45 -9.78
C LEU A 75 -0.98 -1.65 -8.93
N TYR A 76 -2.26 -1.85 -8.70
CA TYR A 76 -2.73 -2.93 -7.83
C TYR A 76 -4.09 -3.44 -8.29
N GLU A 77 -4.47 -4.61 -7.75
CA GLU A 77 -5.85 -5.11 -7.88
C GLU A 77 -6.37 -5.43 -6.48
N ILE A 78 -7.64 -5.11 -6.25
CA ILE A 78 -8.28 -5.42 -4.97
C ILE A 78 -8.62 -6.90 -4.97
N ILE A 79 -8.12 -7.62 -3.96
CA ILE A 79 -8.38 -9.05 -3.77
C ILE A 79 -9.54 -9.21 -2.81
N GLU A 80 -9.57 -8.36 -1.79
CA GLU A 80 -10.53 -8.46 -0.71
C GLU A 80 -10.73 -7.07 -0.12
N GLY A 81 -11.94 -6.69 0.15
CA GLY A 81 -12.16 -5.35 0.70
C GLY A 81 -13.49 -5.12 1.34
#